data_98a40b905bf72bbb193aae837941cbb9
#
_entry.id   98a40b905bf72bbb193aae837941cbb9
#
_cell.length_a   1.000
_cell.length_b   1.000
_cell.length_c   1.000
_cell.angle_alpha   90.00
_cell.angle_beta   90.00
_cell.angle_gamma   90.00
#
_symmetry.space_group_name_H-M   'P 1'
#
loop_
_entity.id
_entity.type
_entity.pdbx_description
1 polymer ?
#
loop_
_entity_poly.entity_id
_entity_poly.type
_entity_poly.pdbx_seq_one_letter_code
_entity_poly.pdbx_strand_id
1 'polypeptide(L)'
;MPYSVKLNMEKAAKKKGYRGQNAEWPHQIPLKGWVDIGKRVYKEMSVDHVQIVAAGVAFYFFLSIFPTIVAAISIYSLVLDPAQIQEQLSRLTLILPEQAYGMITDILNPVIEQDRKEIGWGLIISIMVSIWSANKGTSALFQGVNIAYDEVDTRGIIKKNLLTLLFTLAGVVVGLLSLLIVIFFPLLIKNFGLTPGLEHMLTWLRWVFLGVILIVMLSMVYKLAPNRTNPKMRWVSWGAILGTIFWLGGSIAFSWYVGNFGSYDDLYGSFAAVAILMLWLFLTAFIVLMGAEINSEMEHQTKIDSTIGADRPMGKRNAYHADRCAVVEDGEEEC
;
A
#
# COMPACT_ATOMS: atom_id res chain seq x y z
N MET A 1 -3.52 40.14 9.86
CA MET A 1 -4.43 39.97 11.03
C MET A 1 -3.80 40.64 12.24
N PRO A 2 -4.48 41.57 12.96
CA PRO A 2 -3.90 42.27 14.11
C PRO A 2 -3.57 41.26 15.24
N TYR A 3 -2.44 41.53 15.92
CA TYR A 3 -1.93 40.67 17.03
C TYR A 3 -2.97 40.41 18.13
N SER A 4 -3.85 41.42 18.40
CA SER A 4 -4.95 41.33 19.36
C SER A 4 -6.03 40.31 18.98
N VAL A 5 -6.27 40.11 17.69
CA VAL A 5 -7.24 39.10 17.18
C VAL A 5 -6.67 37.69 17.35
N LYS A 6 -5.37 37.50 17.09
CA LYS A 6 -4.69 36.25 17.33
C LYS A 6 -4.69 35.86 18.82
N LEU A 7 -4.44 36.80 19.71
CA LEU A 7 -4.43 36.59 21.16
C LEU A 7 -5.82 36.28 21.73
N ASN A 8 -6.87 36.90 21.16
CA ASN A 8 -8.25 36.61 21.57
C ASN A 8 -8.75 35.26 21.03
N MET A 9 -8.32 34.85 19.85
CA MET A 9 -8.58 33.52 19.30
C MET A 9 -7.86 32.43 20.09
N GLU A 10 -6.61 32.65 20.52
CA GLU A 10 -5.88 31.73 21.42
C GLU A 10 -6.53 31.62 22.82
N LYS A 11 -7.01 32.72 23.37
CA LYS A 11 -7.74 32.72 24.65
C LYS A 11 -9.13 32.07 24.55
N ALA A 12 -9.84 32.25 23.44
CA ALA A 12 -11.12 31.58 23.17
C ALA A 12 -10.93 30.07 22.91
N ALA A 13 -9.88 29.67 22.20
CA ALA A 13 -9.52 28.28 21.99
C ALA A 13 -9.13 27.55 23.30
N LYS A 14 -8.44 28.24 24.22
CA LYS A 14 -8.15 27.70 25.58
C LYS A 14 -9.43 27.53 26.43
N LYS A 15 -10.50 28.29 26.19
CA LYS A 15 -11.75 28.20 26.96
C LYS A 15 -12.68 27.08 26.48
N LYS A 16 -12.58 26.60 25.23
CA LYS A 16 -13.45 25.57 24.61
C LYS A 16 -12.71 24.28 24.19
N GLY A 17 -11.59 23.93 24.81
CA GLY A 17 -10.91 22.66 24.52
C GLY A 17 -10.54 22.49 23.03
N TYR A 18 -9.58 23.30 22.55
CA TYR A 18 -9.05 23.19 21.17
C TYR A 18 -8.76 21.75 20.78
N ARG A 19 -9.36 21.25 19.70
CA ARG A 19 -9.26 19.88 19.20
C ARG A 19 -8.63 19.80 17.81
N GLY A 20 -8.13 20.91 17.25
CA GLY A 20 -7.46 20.96 15.96
C GLY A 20 -8.22 21.67 14.83
N GLN A 21 -9.36 22.34 15.14
CA GLN A 21 -10.21 22.99 14.14
C GLN A 21 -9.51 24.05 13.28
N ASN A 22 -8.43 24.65 13.78
CA ASN A 22 -7.63 25.68 13.07
C ASN A 22 -6.23 25.16 12.75
N ALA A 23 -6.03 23.86 12.68
CA ALA A 23 -4.75 23.26 12.34
C ALA A 23 -4.45 23.46 10.85
N GLU A 24 -3.32 24.10 10.55
CA GLU A 24 -2.78 24.20 9.18
C GLU A 24 -1.95 22.95 8.81
N TRP A 25 -1.47 22.24 9.83
CA TRP A 25 -0.65 21.05 9.70
C TRP A 25 -1.14 19.95 10.68
N PRO A 26 -1.11 18.67 10.31
CA PRO A 26 -1.55 17.59 11.18
C PRO A 26 -0.85 17.53 12.55
N HIS A 27 0.43 17.92 12.65
CA HIS A 27 1.16 17.96 13.93
C HIS A 27 0.64 19.03 14.92
N GLN A 28 -0.16 20.00 14.45
CA GLN A 28 -0.81 21.01 15.29
C GLN A 28 -2.10 20.50 15.95
N ILE A 29 -2.58 19.32 15.54
CA ILE A 29 -3.74 18.68 16.14
C ILE A 29 -3.32 18.14 17.52
N PRO A 30 -4.00 18.56 18.62
CA PRO A 30 -3.68 18.09 19.95
C PRO A 30 -4.08 16.62 20.15
N LEU A 31 -3.55 15.96 21.20
CA LEU A 31 -3.88 14.56 21.49
C LEU A 31 -5.37 14.26 21.59
N LYS A 32 -6.18 15.21 22.13
CA LYS A 32 -7.64 15.07 22.17
C LYS A 32 -8.24 14.99 20.78
N GLY A 33 -7.77 15.80 19.83
CA GLY A 33 -8.19 15.76 18.43
C GLY A 33 -7.78 14.43 17.75
N TRP A 34 -6.59 13.90 18.05
CA TRP A 34 -6.17 12.60 17.56
C TRP A 34 -7.02 11.44 18.09
N VAL A 35 -7.46 11.52 19.37
CA VAL A 35 -8.40 10.54 19.93
C VAL A 35 -9.76 10.59 19.21
N ASP A 36 -10.25 11.80 18.90
CA ASP A 36 -11.51 11.95 18.16
C ASP A 36 -11.38 11.41 16.72
N ILE A 37 -10.27 11.73 16.02
CA ILE A 37 -9.93 11.14 14.71
C ILE A 37 -9.93 9.61 14.81
N GLY A 38 -9.23 9.04 15.80
CA GLY A 38 -9.16 7.59 15.97
C GLY A 38 -10.53 6.93 16.18
N LYS A 39 -11.41 7.54 16.96
CA LYS A 39 -12.77 7.04 17.15
C LYS A 39 -13.59 7.07 15.85
N ARG A 40 -13.47 8.16 15.06
CA ARG A 40 -14.16 8.27 13.78
C ARG A 40 -13.61 7.28 12.77
N VAL A 41 -12.29 7.17 12.63
CA VAL A 41 -11.65 6.15 11.78
C VAL A 41 -12.17 4.75 12.11
N TYR A 42 -12.23 4.37 13.39
CA TYR A 42 -12.77 3.07 13.79
C TYR A 42 -14.23 2.87 13.36
N LYS A 43 -15.05 3.92 13.48
CA LYS A 43 -16.45 3.89 13.07
C LYS A 43 -16.60 3.81 11.56
N GLU A 44 -15.93 4.70 10.81
CA GLU A 44 -16.00 4.76 9.34
C GLU A 44 -15.43 3.50 8.68
N MET A 45 -14.35 2.91 9.19
CA MET A 45 -13.89 1.60 8.74
C MET A 45 -14.95 0.50 8.78
N SER A 46 -15.90 0.58 9.72
CA SER A 46 -17.03 -0.36 9.81
C SER A 46 -18.16 0.02 8.86
N VAL A 47 -18.47 1.32 8.74
CA VAL A 47 -19.52 1.85 7.85
C VAL A 47 -19.16 1.61 6.39
N ASP A 48 -17.92 1.87 6.04
CA ASP A 48 -17.36 1.73 4.68
C ASP A 48 -17.00 0.29 4.32
N HIS A 49 -17.28 -0.64 5.24
CA HIS A 49 -16.96 -2.06 5.01
C HIS A 49 -15.53 -2.31 4.55
N VAL A 50 -14.56 -1.58 5.11
CA VAL A 50 -13.13 -1.61 4.71
C VAL A 50 -12.59 -3.05 4.66
N GLN A 51 -13.03 -3.93 5.56
CA GLN A 51 -12.62 -5.34 5.55
C GLN A 51 -13.06 -6.07 4.27
N ILE A 52 -14.29 -5.84 3.79
CA ILE A 52 -14.81 -6.47 2.57
C ILE A 52 -14.07 -5.94 1.34
N VAL A 53 -13.84 -4.63 1.31
CA VAL A 53 -13.07 -4.00 0.22
C VAL A 53 -11.63 -4.51 0.19
N ALA A 54 -10.97 -4.59 1.36
CA ALA A 54 -9.62 -5.13 1.49
C ALA A 54 -9.52 -6.59 1.03
N ALA A 55 -10.53 -7.41 1.33
CA ALA A 55 -10.61 -8.79 0.85
C ALA A 55 -10.72 -8.86 -0.68
N GLY A 56 -11.52 -7.98 -1.29
CA GLY A 56 -11.63 -7.86 -2.74
C GLY A 56 -10.31 -7.44 -3.40
N VAL A 57 -9.60 -6.47 -2.81
CA VAL A 57 -8.26 -6.04 -3.26
C VAL A 57 -7.28 -7.22 -3.18
N ALA A 58 -7.24 -7.91 -2.03
CA ALA A 58 -6.37 -9.07 -1.82
C ALA A 58 -6.63 -10.19 -2.83
N PHE A 59 -7.89 -10.49 -3.11
CA PHE A 59 -8.28 -11.49 -4.09
C PHE A 59 -7.73 -11.20 -5.49
N TYR A 60 -7.89 -9.99 -5.99
CA TYR A 60 -7.39 -9.63 -7.33
C TYR A 60 -5.86 -9.62 -7.41
N PHE A 61 -5.16 -9.15 -6.36
CA PHE A 61 -3.71 -9.23 -6.32
C PHE A 61 -3.23 -10.68 -6.24
N PHE A 62 -3.88 -11.51 -5.43
CA PHE A 62 -3.59 -12.95 -5.39
C PHE A 62 -3.76 -13.61 -6.77
N LEU A 63 -4.87 -13.31 -7.46
CA LEU A 63 -5.14 -13.85 -8.79
C LEU A 63 -4.05 -13.45 -9.82
N SER A 64 -3.41 -12.30 -9.65
CA SER A 64 -2.34 -11.83 -10.53
C SER A 64 -1.00 -12.58 -10.34
N ILE A 65 -0.80 -13.26 -9.21
CA ILE A 65 0.46 -13.93 -8.88
C ILE A 65 0.73 -15.08 -9.86
N PHE A 66 -0.27 -15.91 -10.16
CA PHE A 66 -0.10 -17.08 -11.02
C PHE A 66 0.39 -16.71 -12.44
N PRO A 67 -0.29 -15.80 -13.19
CA PRO A 67 0.22 -15.39 -14.49
C PRO A 67 1.57 -14.68 -14.39
N THR A 68 1.84 -13.97 -13.29
CA THR A 68 3.14 -13.31 -13.06
C THR A 68 4.27 -14.32 -12.92
N ILE A 69 4.04 -15.41 -12.19
CA ILE A 69 5.01 -16.51 -12.07
C ILE A 69 5.26 -17.13 -13.45
N VAL A 70 4.20 -17.43 -14.20
CA VAL A 70 4.34 -18.00 -15.57
C VAL A 70 5.11 -17.03 -16.49
N ALA A 71 4.83 -15.73 -16.44
CA ALA A 71 5.56 -14.72 -17.21
C ALA A 71 7.05 -14.67 -16.81
N ALA A 72 7.37 -14.69 -15.51
CA ALA A 72 8.74 -14.69 -15.01
C ALA A 72 9.52 -15.94 -15.46
N ILE A 73 8.90 -17.11 -15.38
CA ILE A 73 9.47 -18.38 -15.83
C ILE A 73 9.72 -18.35 -17.36
N SER A 74 8.73 -17.86 -18.13
CA SER A 74 8.88 -17.75 -19.58
C SER A 74 10.01 -16.80 -19.99
N ILE A 75 10.18 -15.66 -19.30
CA ILE A 75 11.33 -14.76 -19.52
C ILE A 75 12.64 -15.50 -19.23
N TYR A 76 12.69 -16.21 -18.10
CA TYR A 76 13.87 -16.96 -17.68
C TYR A 76 14.26 -18.02 -18.69
N SER A 77 13.28 -18.77 -19.21
CA SER A 77 13.46 -19.81 -20.23
C SER A 77 13.88 -19.29 -21.62
N LEU A 78 13.56 -18.02 -21.93
CA LEU A 78 14.04 -17.38 -23.17
C LEU A 78 15.49 -16.91 -23.08
N VAL A 79 15.98 -16.59 -21.88
CA VAL A 79 17.32 -16.02 -21.63
C VAL A 79 18.35 -17.11 -21.37
N LEU A 80 17.96 -18.18 -20.69
CA LEU A 80 18.86 -19.27 -20.29
C LEU A 80 18.60 -20.56 -21.09
N ASP A 81 19.63 -21.37 -21.26
CA ASP A 81 19.48 -22.70 -21.86
C ASP A 81 18.83 -23.67 -20.85
N PRO A 82 18.00 -24.64 -21.33
CA PRO A 82 17.34 -25.63 -20.47
C PRO A 82 18.27 -26.35 -19.49
N ALA A 83 19.50 -26.67 -19.92
CA ALA A 83 20.51 -27.32 -19.09
C ALA A 83 20.95 -26.44 -17.90
N GLN A 84 21.08 -25.14 -18.10
CA GLN A 84 21.43 -24.18 -17.04
C GLN A 84 20.29 -24.02 -16.03
N ILE A 85 19.04 -24.06 -16.51
CA ILE A 85 17.86 -23.99 -15.65
C ILE A 85 17.80 -25.21 -14.74
N GLN A 86 18.00 -26.43 -15.28
CA GLN A 86 18.03 -27.67 -14.50
C GLN A 86 19.17 -27.69 -13.47
N GLU A 87 20.36 -27.19 -13.83
CA GLU A 87 21.47 -27.09 -12.88
C GLU A 87 21.14 -26.13 -11.72
N GLN A 88 20.51 -25.00 -12.01
CA GLN A 88 20.11 -24.04 -10.95
C GLN A 88 18.97 -24.58 -10.09
N LEU A 89 18.00 -25.29 -10.69
CA LEU A 89 16.94 -25.97 -9.95
C LEU A 89 17.51 -27.02 -8.97
N SER A 90 18.49 -27.82 -9.41
CA SER A 90 19.12 -28.80 -8.53
C SER A 90 19.81 -28.18 -7.30
N ARG A 91 20.26 -26.93 -7.40
CA ARG A 91 20.83 -26.19 -6.25
C ARG A 91 19.74 -25.72 -5.26
N LEU A 92 18.52 -25.54 -5.71
CA LEU A 92 17.40 -25.14 -4.85
C LEU A 92 16.92 -26.28 -3.94
N THR A 93 17.20 -27.56 -4.29
CA THR A 93 16.90 -28.70 -3.40
C THR A 93 17.63 -28.62 -2.06
N LEU A 94 18.78 -27.91 -2.02
CA LEU A 94 19.56 -27.72 -0.80
C LEU A 94 18.97 -26.65 0.15
N ILE A 95 18.06 -25.83 -0.34
CA ILE A 95 17.58 -24.63 0.36
C ILE A 95 16.08 -24.70 0.61
N LEU A 96 15.30 -25.34 -0.27
CA LEU A 96 13.86 -25.38 -0.22
C LEU A 96 13.35 -26.71 0.36
N PRO A 97 12.24 -26.68 1.12
CA PRO A 97 11.49 -27.89 1.47
C PRO A 97 11.05 -28.68 0.22
N GLU A 98 10.96 -29.98 0.32
CA GLU A 98 10.64 -30.89 -0.81
C GLU A 98 9.32 -30.52 -1.50
N GLN A 99 8.31 -30.07 -0.73
CA GLN A 99 7.01 -29.64 -1.24
C GLN A 99 7.12 -28.37 -2.10
N ALA A 100 7.91 -27.38 -1.67
CA ALA A 100 8.13 -26.14 -2.41
C ALA A 100 8.95 -26.39 -3.69
N TYR A 101 9.94 -27.28 -3.62
CA TYR A 101 10.70 -27.72 -4.78
C TYR A 101 9.81 -28.44 -5.81
N GLY A 102 8.97 -29.38 -5.35
CA GLY A 102 8.00 -30.08 -6.20
C GLY A 102 7.07 -29.10 -6.94
N MET A 103 6.48 -28.14 -6.23
CA MET A 103 5.62 -27.13 -6.86
C MET A 103 6.33 -26.28 -7.92
N ILE A 104 7.60 -25.93 -7.68
CA ILE A 104 8.40 -25.17 -8.65
C ILE A 104 8.73 -26.01 -9.88
N THR A 105 9.11 -27.28 -9.70
CA THR A 105 9.43 -28.18 -10.81
C THR A 105 8.20 -28.54 -11.64
N ASP A 106 7.02 -28.71 -11.02
CA ASP A 106 5.77 -28.97 -11.71
C ASP A 106 5.34 -27.80 -12.62
N ILE A 107 5.67 -26.56 -12.23
CA ILE A 107 5.41 -25.38 -13.05
C ILE A 107 6.48 -25.19 -14.12
N LEU A 108 7.75 -25.47 -13.81
CA LEU A 108 8.89 -25.22 -14.69
C LEU A 108 9.08 -26.27 -15.79
N ASN A 109 8.93 -27.56 -15.47
CA ASN A 109 9.18 -28.63 -16.43
C ASN A 109 8.34 -28.50 -17.72
N PRO A 110 7.03 -28.25 -17.66
CA PRO A 110 6.23 -28.05 -18.87
C PRO A 110 6.68 -26.87 -19.73
N VAL A 111 7.23 -25.81 -19.10
CA VAL A 111 7.70 -24.62 -19.82
C VAL A 111 9.07 -24.84 -20.46
N ILE A 112 9.93 -25.63 -19.79
CA ILE A 112 11.30 -25.96 -20.31
C ILE A 112 11.21 -26.89 -21.53
N GLU A 113 10.21 -27.77 -21.58
CA GLU A 113 10.00 -28.74 -22.66
C GLU A 113 9.30 -28.16 -23.89
N GLN A 114 8.76 -26.92 -23.82
CA GLN A 114 8.04 -26.29 -24.90
C GLN A 114 8.97 -25.68 -25.97
N ASP A 115 8.51 -25.66 -27.21
CA ASP A 115 9.20 -24.96 -28.29
C ASP A 115 9.28 -23.43 -28.02
N ARG A 116 10.42 -22.81 -28.37
CA ARG A 116 10.65 -21.36 -28.16
C ARG A 116 9.56 -20.45 -28.73
N LYS A 117 8.86 -20.86 -29.79
CA LYS A 117 7.72 -20.10 -30.34
C LYS A 117 6.48 -20.16 -29.45
N GLU A 118 6.21 -21.33 -28.87
CA GLU A 118 5.08 -21.51 -27.94
C GLU A 118 5.32 -20.77 -26.61
N ILE A 119 6.56 -20.81 -26.10
CA ILE A 119 6.98 -20.02 -24.96
C ILE A 119 6.75 -18.53 -25.19
N GLY A 120 7.06 -18.00 -26.39
CA GLY A 120 6.87 -16.59 -26.71
C GLY A 120 5.40 -16.16 -26.66
N TRP A 121 4.47 -16.95 -27.19
CA TRP A 121 3.03 -16.65 -27.07
C TRP A 121 2.52 -16.82 -25.65
N GLY A 122 2.96 -17.86 -24.92
CA GLY A 122 2.64 -18.06 -23.51
C GLY A 122 3.09 -16.88 -22.64
N LEU A 123 4.27 -16.33 -22.89
CA LEU A 123 4.79 -15.15 -22.22
C LEU A 123 3.90 -13.92 -22.45
N ILE A 124 3.54 -13.63 -23.71
CA ILE A 124 2.70 -12.47 -24.04
C ILE A 124 1.35 -12.57 -23.33
N ILE A 125 0.71 -13.73 -23.43
CA ILE A 125 -0.60 -13.97 -22.79
C ILE A 125 -0.49 -13.84 -21.28
N SER A 126 0.55 -14.44 -20.66
CA SER A 126 0.77 -14.38 -19.22
C SER A 126 1.02 -12.97 -18.71
N ILE A 127 1.81 -12.17 -19.43
CA ILE A 127 2.03 -10.75 -19.11
C ILE A 127 0.70 -9.97 -19.20
N MET A 128 -0.06 -10.16 -20.27
CA MET A 128 -1.34 -9.47 -20.45
C MET A 128 -2.35 -9.81 -19.34
N VAL A 129 -2.48 -11.10 -19.00
CA VAL A 129 -3.38 -11.56 -17.93
C VAL A 129 -2.90 -11.08 -16.56
N SER A 130 -1.59 -11.11 -16.31
CA SER A 130 -0.99 -10.61 -15.07
C SER A 130 -1.28 -9.12 -14.87
N ILE A 131 -0.99 -8.30 -15.89
CA ILE A 131 -1.23 -6.85 -15.82
C ILE A 131 -2.73 -6.56 -15.70
N TRP A 132 -3.58 -7.30 -16.42
CA TRP A 132 -5.02 -7.14 -16.31
C TRP A 132 -5.54 -7.47 -14.91
N SER A 133 -5.12 -8.58 -14.31
CA SER A 133 -5.52 -9.00 -12.95
C SER A 133 -4.99 -8.01 -11.90
N ALA A 134 -3.71 -7.62 -11.99
CA ALA A 134 -3.12 -6.63 -11.09
C ALA A 134 -3.82 -5.26 -11.19
N ASN A 135 -4.21 -4.85 -12.42
CA ASN A 135 -4.98 -3.63 -12.64
C ASN A 135 -6.38 -3.69 -11.99
N LYS A 136 -7.01 -4.87 -11.95
CA LYS A 136 -8.26 -5.07 -11.20
C LYS A 136 -8.04 -4.87 -9.69
N GLY A 137 -6.94 -5.37 -9.14
CA GLY A 137 -6.55 -5.13 -7.76
C GLY A 137 -6.32 -3.64 -7.46
N THR A 138 -5.58 -2.94 -8.32
CA THR A 138 -5.38 -1.49 -8.23
C THR A 138 -6.71 -0.73 -8.36
N SER A 139 -7.59 -1.15 -9.24
CA SER A 139 -8.93 -0.54 -9.40
C SER A 139 -9.79 -0.72 -8.15
N ALA A 140 -9.77 -1.91 -7.54
CA ALA A 140 -10.47 -2.18 -6.28
C ALA A 140 -9.89 -1.33 -5.13
N LEU A 141 -8.55 -1.21 -5.07
CA LEU A 141 -7.89 -0.34 -4.10
C LEU A 141 -8.30 1.12 -4.27
N PHE A 142 -8.36 1.63 -5.52
CA PHE A 142 -8.80 3.00 -5.80
C PHE A 142 -10.26 3.23 -5.42
N GLN A 143 -11.13 2.24 -5.63
CA GLN A 143 -12.52 2.29 -5.14
C GLN A 143 -12.55 2.38 -3.62
N GLY A 144 -11.77 1.56 -2.91
CA GLY A 144 -11.68 1.62 -1.46
C GLY A 144 -11.18 2.97 -0.96
N VAL A 145 -10.18 3.55 -1.62
CA VAL A 145 -9.70 4.91 -1.27
C VAL A 145 -10.76 5.97 -1.56
N ASN A 146 -11.54 5.87 -2.66
CA ASN A 146 -12.66 6.79 -2.89
C ASN A 146 -13.73 6.67 -1.79
N ILE A 147 -14.05 5.44 -1.35
CA ILE A 147 -14.99 5.20 -0.25
C ILE A 147 -14.47 5.88 1.02
N ALA A 148 -13.22 5.63 1.41
CA ALA A 148 -12.59 6.22 2.59
C ALA A 148 -12.55 7.76 2.61
N TYR A 149 -12.69 8.40 1.45
CA TYR A 149 -12.79 9.85 1.32
C TYR A 149 -14.23 10.34 1.06
N ASP A 150 -15.23 9.46 1.13
CA ASP A 150 -16.63 9.75 0.78
C ASP A 150 -16.79 10.37 -0.62
N GLU A 151 -15.92 9.99 -1.56
CA GLU A 151 -15.90 10.55 -2.92
C GLU A 151 -16.51 9.59 -3.93
N VAL A 152 -17.38 10.12 -4.79
CA VAL A 152 -17.95 9.36 -5.89
C VAL A 152 -17.04 9.46 -7.12
N ASP A 153 -16.58 8.32 -7.65
CA ASP A 153 -15.75 8.32 -8.84
C ASP A 153 -16.58 8.55 -10.12
N THR A 154 -16.68 9.79 -10.53
CA THR A 154 -17.37 10.24 -11.77
C THR A 154 -16.47 10.26 -13.00
N ARG A 155 -15.23 9.76 -12.89
CA ARG A 155 -14.30 9.71 -14.04
C ARG A 155 -14.83 8.77 -15.11
N GLY A 156 -14.68 9.15 -16.37
CA GLY A 156 -14.99 8.27 -17.51
C GLY A 156 -14.14 6.99 -17.46
N ILE A 157 -14.69 5.88 -17.96
CA ILE A 157 -14.09 4.53 -17.91
C ILE A 157 -12.65 4.53 -18.43
N ILE A 158 -12.36 5.24 -19.52
CA ILE A 158 -11.02 5.30 -20.13
C ILE A 158 -10.03 5.97 -19.18
N LYS A 159 -10.38 7.13 -18.60
CA LYS A 159 -9.52 7.87 -17.68
C LYS A 159 -9.24 7.08 -16.41
N LYS A 160 -10.27 6.41 -15.86
CA LYS A 160 -10.14 5.54 -14.69
C LYS A 160 -9.18 4.39 -14.96
N ASN A 161 -9.41 3.64 -16.07
CA ASN A 161 -8.56 2.49 -16.41
C ASN A 161 -7.13 2.91 -16.74
N LEU A 162 -6.92 4.04 -17.41
CA LEU A 162 -5.57 4.54 -17.69
C LEU A 162 -4.83 4.91 -16.40
N LEU A 163 -5.51 5.56 -15.46
CA LEU A 163 -4.92 5.94 -14.19
C LEU A 163 -4.56 4.69 -13.36
N THR A 164 -5.46 3.72 -13.23
CA THR A 164 -5.19 2.48 -12.49
C THR A 164 -4.09 1.65 -13.16
N LEU A 165 -4.05 1.59 -14.49
CA LEU A 165 -2.98 0.91 -15.23
C LEU A 165 -1.62 1.58 -14.99
N LEU A 166 -1.56 2.91 -15.01
CA LEU A 166 -0.33 3.65 -14.71
C LEU A 166 0.20 3.32 -13.30
N PHE A 167 -0.70 3.31 -12.30
CA PHE A 167 -0.32 2.94 -10.93
C PHE A 167 0.07 1.47 -10.80
N THR A 168 -0.58 0.57 -11.54
CA THR A 168 -0.20 -0.85 -11.59
C THR A 168 1.22 -1.00 -12.14
N LEU A 169 1.52 -0.37 -13.27
CA LEU A 169 2.86 -0.42 -13.87
C LEU A 169 3.92 0.24 -12.97
N ALA A 170 3.61 1.39 -12.39
CA ALA A 170 4.49 2.04 -11.41
C ALA A 170 4.74 1.12 -10.19
N GLY A 171 3.71 0.47 -9.67
CA GLY A 171 3.81 -0.50 -8.58
C GLY A 171 4.69 -1.69 -8.92
N VAL A 172 4.54 -2.25 -10.13
CA VAL A 172 5.41 -3.33 -10.63
C VAL A 172 6.87 -2.87 -10.71
N VAL A 173 7.13 -1.71 -11.31
CA VAL A 173 8.50 -1.17 -11.43
C VAL A 173 9.11 -0.92 -10.05
N VAL A 174 8.39 -0.28 -9.14
CA VAL A 174 8.86 -0.02 -7.77
C VAL A 174 9.07 -1.33 -7.00
N GLY A 175 8.16 -2.31 -7.15
CA GLY A 175 8.31 -3.64 -6.56
C GLY A 175 9.59 -4.35 -7.03
N LEU A 176 9.83 -4.38 -8.35
CA LEU A 176 11.05 -4.96 -8.92
C LEU A 176 12.31 -4.23 -8.45
N LEU A 177 12.32 -2.90 -8.45
CA LEU A 177 13.45 -2.12 -7.94
C LEU A 177 13.70 -2.38 -6.45
N SER A 178 12.62 -2.51 -5.65
CA SER A 178 12.74 -2.84 -4.23
C SER A 178 13.34 -4.23 -4.02
N LEU A 179 12.93 -5.23 -4.82
CA LEU A 179 13.53 -6.57 -4.79
C LEU A 179 15.01 -6.53 -5.18
N LEU A 180 15.37 -5.79 -6.22
CA LEU A 180 16.78 -5.60 -6.61
C LEU A 180 17.59 -4.98 -5.47
N ILE A 181 17.06 -3.96 -4.80
CA ILE A 181 17.72 -3.34 -3.63
C ILE A 181 17.87 -4.35 -2.49
N VAL A 182 16.84 -5.16 -2.20
CA VAL A 182 16.89 -6.15 -1.12
C VAL A 182 17.95 -7.22 -1.39
N ILE A 183 18.03 -7.71 -2.63
CA ILE A 183 18.88 -8.86 -3.00
C ILE A 183 20.31 -8.40 -3.31
N PHE A 184 20.48 -7.42 -4.20
CA PHE A 184 21.79 -7.07 -4.75
C PHE A 184 22.56 -6.06 -3.90
N PHE A 185 21.89 -5.17 -3.18
CA PHE A 185 22.57 -4.16 -2.38
C PHE A 185 23.57 -4.72 -1.35
N PRO A 186 23.25 -5.78 -0.57
CA PRO A 186 24.24 -6.39 0.33
C PRO A 186 25.43 -7.02 -0.39
N LEU A 187 25.18 -7.61 -1.58
CA LEU A 187 26.24 -8.21 -2.38
C LEU A 187 27.22 -7.16 -2.91
N LEU A 188 26.68 -6.01 -3.36
CA LEU A 188 27.51 -4.89 -3.81
C LEU A 188 28.36 -4.34 -2.67
N ILE A 189 27.76 -4.09 -1.50
CA ILE A 189 28.47 -3.52 -0.34
C ILE A 189 29.65 -4.40 0.07
N LYS A 190 29.48 -5.72 0.14
CA LYS A 190 30.56 -6.66 0.48
C LYS A 190 31.75 -6.58 -0.47
N ASN A 191 31.52 -6.27 -1.74
CA ASN A 191 32.59 -6.19 -2.75
C ASN A 191 33.40 -4.88 -2.67
N PHE A 192 32.92 -3.86 -1.94
CA PHE A 192 33.63 -2.58 -1.79
C PHE A 192 34.71 -2.58 -0.70
N GLY A 193 34.87 -3.67 0.08
CA GLY A 193 35.87 -3.78 1.12
C GLY A 193 35.75 -2.72 2.22
N LEU A 194 34.52 -2.34 2.57
CA LEU A 194 34.22 -1.33 3.58
C LEU A 194 34.52 -1.86 4.98
N THR A 195 34.69 -0.95 5.93
CA THR A 195 34.81 -1.35 7.35
C THR A 195 33.50 -1.99 7.83
N PRO A 196 33.56 -3.01 8.74
CA PRO A 196 32.35 -3.72 9.21
C PRO A 196 31.26 -2.81 9.75
N GLY A 197 31.63 -1.69 10.41
CA GLY A 197 30.69 -0.71 10.92
C GLY A 197 29.93 0.03 9.81
N LEU A 198 30.62 0.38 8.72
CA LEU A 198 30.02 1.06 7.58
C LEU A 198 29.11 0.12 6.79
N GLU A 199 29.51 -1.14 6.59
CA GLU A 199 28.67 -2.17 6.00
C GLU A 199 27.35 -2.35 6.74
N HIS A 200 27.41 -2.42 8.08
CA HIS A 200 26.24 -2.58 8.92
C HIS A 200 25.32 -1.37 8.82
N MET A 201 25.87 -0.17 8.90
CA MET A 201 25.13 1.08 8.76
C MET A 201 24.39 1.16 7.39
N LEU A 202 25.08 0.88 6.29
CA LEU A 202 24.49 0.90 4.94
C LEU A 202 23.41 -0.16 4.78
N THR A 203 23.60 -1.34 5.37
CA THR A 203 22.59 -2.41 5.35
C THR A 203 21.30 -2.00 6.07
N TRP A 204 21.41 -1.24 7.18
CA TRP A 204 20.23 -0.68 7.86
C TRP A 204 19.62 0.48 7.08
N LEU A 205 20.43 1.35 6.49
CA LEU A 205 19.96 2.50 5.72
C LEU A 205 19.09 2.07 4.52
N ARG A 206 19.34 0.90 3.94
CA ARG A 206 18.50 0.29 2.91
C ARG A 206 17.03 0.17 3.33
N TRP A 207 16.77 -0.27 4.57
CA TRP A 207 15.39 -0.43 5.05
C TRP A 207 14.70 0.93 5.24
N VAL A 208 15.44 1.95 5.68
CA VAL A 208 14.92 3.32 5.76
C VAL A 208 14.56 3.83 4.36
N PHE A 209 15.43 3.59 3.37
CA PHE A 209 15.19 3.99 1.98
C PHE A 209 13.94 3.30 1.39
N LEU A 210 13.77 2.00 1.62
CA LEU A 210 12.57 1.26 1.20
C LEU A 210 11.32 1.78 1.91
N GLY A 211 11.40 2.13 3.19
CA GLY A 211 10.31 2.76 3.91
C GLY A 211 9.90 4.12 3.31
N VAL A 212 10.88 4.94 2.91
CA VAL A 212 10.61 6.22 2.23
C VAL A 212 9.93 5.99 0.87
N ILE A 213 10.39 5.00 0.09
CA ILE A 213 9.73 4.63 -1.19
C ILE A 213 8.27 4.26 -0.93
N LEU A 214 7.98 3.45 0.08
CA LEU A 214 6.62 3.05 0.43
C LEU A 214 5.76 4.27 0.84
N ILE A 215 6.29 5.17 1.68
CA ILE A 215 5.60 6.41 2.08
C ILE A 215 5.27 7.27 0.85
N VAL A 216 6.21 7.42 -0.09
CA VAL A 216 5.99 8.19 -1.32
C VAL A 216 4.90 7.53 -2.18
N MET A 217 4.96 6.21 -2.37
CA MET A 217 3.96 5.45 -3.12
C MET A 217 2.57 5.58 -2.51
N LEU A 218 2.42 5.38 -1.20
CA LEU A 218 1.14 5.53 -0.50
C LEU A 218 0.64 6.98 -0.57
N SER A 219 1.52 7.97 -0.41
CA SER A 219 1.14 9.38 -0.55
C SER A 219 0.60 9.70 -1.94
N MET A 220 1.18 9.11 -3.01
CA MET A 220 0.68 9.27 -4.37
C MET A 220 -0.67 8.58 -4.57
N VAL A 221 -0.87 7.39 -4.00
CA VAL A 221 -2.17 6.70 -4.00
C VAL A 221 -3.23 7.58 -3.32
N TYR A 222 -3.00 8.03 -2.09
CA TYR A 222 -3.97 8.85 -1.34
C TYR A 222 -4.24 10.23 -1.98
N LYS A 223 -3.29 10.75 -2.74
CA LYS A 223 -3.46 12.02 -3.45
C LYS A 223 -4.23 11.89 -4.76
N LEU A 224 -3.99 10.83 -5.53
CA LEU A 224 -4.44 10.72 -6.93
C LEU A 224 -5.57 9.71 -7.12
N ALA A 225 -5.75 8.75 -6.21
CA ALA A 225 -6.83 7.78 -6.28
C ALA A 225 -8.21 8.43 -6.07
N PRO A 226 -8.44 9.31 -5.05
CA PRO A 226 -9.75 9.91 -4.85
C PRO A 226 -10.11 10.85 -6.00
N ASN A 227 -11.39 10.85 -6.40
CA ASN A 227 -11.92 11.72 -7.46
C ASN A 227 -12.36 13.07 -6.91
N ARG A 228 -11.41 13.88 -6.47
CA ARG A 228 -11.64 15.19 -5.80
C ARG A 228 -10.55 16.20 -6.17
N THR A 229 -10.68 17.43 -5.70
CA THR A 229 -9.55 18.37 -5.71
C THR A 229 -8.41 17.81 -4.87
N ASN A 230 -7.23 17.67 -5.48
CA ASN A 230 -6.09 17.02 -4.83
C ASN A 230 -5.73 17.71 -3.51
N PRO A 231 -5.42 16.95 -2.46
CA PRO A 231 -4.97 17.49 -1.19
C PRO A 231 -3.53 18.01 -1.26
N LYS A 232 -3.19 18.94 -0.38
CA LYS A 232 -1.80 19.36 -0.12
C LYS A 232 -1.02 18.17 0.46
N MET A 233 0.22 17.92 0.00
CA MET A 233 1.04 16.77 0.43
C MET A 233 1.15 16.63 1.94
N ARG A 234 1.18 17.73 2.68
CA ARG A 234 1.24 17.73 4.15
C ARG A 234 0.09 17.00 4.84
N TRP A 235 -1.06 16.84 4.18
CA TRP A 235 -2.22 16.15 4.73
C TRP A 235 -2.20 14.64 4.40
N VAL A 236 -1.78 14.27 3.19
CA VAL A 236 -1.76 12.85 2.78
C VAL A 236 -0.52 12.09 3.26
N SER A 237 0.58 12.77 3.54
CA SER A 237 1.82 12.11 4.00
C SER A 237 1.70 11.49 5.39
N TRP A 238 0.86 12.02 6.28
CA TRP A 238 0.69 11.46 7.62
C TRP A 238 0.01 10.10 7.62
N GLY A 239 -1.07 9.91 6.86
CA GLY A 239 -1.66 8.58 6.70
C GLY A 239 -0.72 7.61 5.98
N ALA A 240 0.11 8.10 5.05
CA ALA A 240 1.14 7.27 4.43
C ALA A 240 2.23 6.84 5.43
N ILE A 241 2.67 7.74 6.32
CA ILE A 241 3.64 7.44 7.38
C ILE A 241 3.04 6.44 8.37
N LEU A 242 1.84 6.73 8.89
CA LEU A 242 1.16 5.85 9.84
C LEU A 242 0.84 4.49 9.21
N GLY A 243 0.34 4.48 7.96
CA GLY A 243 0.11 3.25 7.20
C GLY A 243 1.39 2.43 7.03
N THR A 244 2.53 3.07 6.75
CA THR A 244 3.83 2.39 6.66
C THR A 244 4.25 1.81 8.02
N ILE A 245 4.09 2.56 9.11
CA ILE A 245 4.41 2.07 10.46
C ILE A 245 3.53 0.87 10.83
N PHE A 246 2.22 0.97 10.59
CA PHE A 246 1.29 -0.14 10.84
C PHE A 246 1.59 -1.33 9.94
N TRP A 247 1.98 -1.12 8.69
CA TRP A 247 2.34 -2.20 7.78
C TRP A 247 3.62 -2.92 8.23
N LEU A 248 4.64 -2.20 8.65
CA LEU A 248 5.86 -2.79 9.19
C LEU A 248 5.57 -3.57 10.48
N GLY A 249 4.85 -2.96 11.43
CA GLY A 249 4.45 -3.62 12.67
C GLY A 249 3.55 -4.84 12.42
N GLY A 250 2.57 -4.69 11.54
CA GLY A 250 1.67 -5.79 11.13
C GLY A 250 2.41 -6.93 10.44
N SER A 251 3.38 -6.62 9.57
CA SER A 251 4.21 -7.64 8.90
C SER A 251 5.09 -8.41 9.89
N ILE A 252 5.66 -7.72 10.89
CA ILE A 252 6.44 -8.36 11.95
C ILE A 252 5.53 -9.26 12.81
N ALA A 253 4.38 -8.74 13.24
CA ALA A 253 3.41 -9.50 14.03
C ALA A 253 2.87 -10.71 13.25
N PHE A 254 2.59 -10.53 11.95
CA PHE A 254 2.14 -11.60 11.06
C PHE A 254 3.21 -12.67 10.87
N SER A 255 4.47 -12.28 10.65
CA SER A 255 5.61 -13.20 10.55
C SER A 255 5.77 -14.03 11.83
N TRP A 256 5.67 -13.38 13.00
CA TRP A 256 5.70 -14.06 14.28
C TRP A 256 4.52 -15.02 14.43
N TYR A 257 3.31 -14.61 14.06
CA TYR A 257 2.13 -15.47 14.08
C TYR A 257 2.33 -16.72 13.23
N VAL A 258 2.73 -16.58 11.97
CA VAL A 258 2.96 -17.71 11.06
C VAL A 258 4.06 -18.63 11.60
N GLY A 259 5.16 -18.07 12.13
CA GLY A 259 6.28 -18.86 12.67
C GLY A 259 5.95 -19.66 13.94
N ASN A 260 5.01 -19.17 14.77
CA ASN A 260 4.65 -19.86 16.03
C ASN A 260 3.41 -20.77 15.91
N PHE A 261 2.55 -20.51 14.93
CA PHE A 261 1.35 -21.32 14.69
C PHE A 261 1.53 -22.27 13.50
N GLY A 262 2.77 -22.65 13.18
CA GLY A 262 3.20 -23.44 12.01
C GLY A 262 2.66 -24.88 11.92
N SER A 263 1.80 -25.34 12.86
CA SER A 263 1.01 -26.57 12.70
C SER A 263 -0.07 -26.50 11.60
N TYR A 264 -0.17 -25.36 10.91
CA TYR A 264 -1.03 -25.25 9.72
C TYR A 264 -0.57 -26.19 8.58
N ASP A 265 0.75 -26.41 8.43
CA ASP A 265 1.30 -27.31 7.41
C ASP A 265 0.86 -28.76 7.64
N ASP A 266 0.76 -29.21 8.90
CA ASP A 266 0.33 -30.56 9.25
C ASP A 266 -1.16 -30.81 8.93
N LEU A 267 -1.99 -29.75 8.97
CA LEU A 267 -3.43 -29.86 8.77
C LEU A 267 -3.87 -29.54 7.32
N TYR A 268 -3.21 -28.59 6.67
CA TYR A 268 -3.64 -28.05 5.37
C TYR A 268 -2.64 -28.27 4.24
N GLY A 269 -1.43 -28.78 4.52
CA GLY A 269 -0.40 -29.01 3.50
C GLY A 269 -0.14 -27.78 2.64
N SER A 270 -0.12 -27.94 1.32
CA SER A 270 0.13 -26.85 0.36
C SER A 270 -0.92 -25.72 0.40
N PHE A 271 -2.14 -25.98 0.88
CA PHE A 271 -3.18 -24.95 1.04
C PHE A 271 -2.85 -23.94 2.14
N ALA A 272 -2.00 -24.30 3.11
CA ALA A 272 -1.55 -23.39 4.16
C ALA A 272 -0.82 -22.18 3.56
N ALA A 273 0.07 -22.38 2.60
CA ALA A 273 0.81 -21.32 1.94
C ALA A 273 -0.12 -20.32 1.20
N VAL A 274 -1.16 -20.84 0.54
CA VAL A 274 -2.18 -20.04 -0.13
C VAL A 274 -2.96 -19.19 0.87
N ALA A 275 -3.41 -19.79 1.98
CA ALA A 275 -4.15 -19.10 3.02
C ALA A 275 -3.29 -18.01 3.69
N ILE A 276 -2.04 -18.32 4.02
CA ILE A 276 -1.09 -17.37 4.62
C ILE A 276 -0.86 -16.18 3.68
N LEU A 277 -0.63 -16.43 2.39
CA LEU A 277 -0.43 -15.39 1.40
C LEU A 277 -1.67 -14.50 1.23
N MET A 278 -2.86 -15.11 1.17
CA MET A 278 -4.13 -14.36 1.10
C MET A 278 -4.35 -13.48 2.33
N LEU A 279 -4.05 -14.00 3.52
CA LEU A 279 -4.16 -13.23 4.77
C LEU A 279 -3.15 -12.06 4.79
N TRP A 280 -1.94 -12.27 4.29
CA TRP A 280 -0.93 -11.19 4.21
C TRP A 280 -1.34 -10.10 3.22
N LEU A 281 -1.88 -10.47 2.06
CA LEU A 281 -2.42 -9.53 1.08
C LEU A 281 -3.62 -8.76 1.63
N PHE A 282 -4.52 -9.45 2.35
CA PHE A 282 -5.64 -8.82 3.04
C PHE A 282 -5.17 -7.82 4.10
N LEU A 283 -4.24 -8.21 4.96
CA LEU A 283 -3.66 -7.32 5.98
C LEU A 283 -3.03 -6.08 5.34
N THR A 284 -2.28 -6.26 4.25
CA THR A 284 -1.67 -5.16 3.49
C THR A 284 -2.73 -4.21 2.94
N ALA A 285 -3.75 -4.72 2.24
CA ALA A 285 -4.82 -3.91 1.69
C ALA A 285 -5.61 -3.18 2.79
N PHE A 286 -5.91 -3.87 3.89
CA PHE A 286 -6.61 -3.30 5.05
C PHE A 286 -5.84 -2.13 5.68
N ILE A 287 -4.53 -2.26 5.88
CA ILE A 287 -3.69 -1.19 6.44
C ILE A 287 -3.58 0.00 5.48
N VAL A 288 -3.50 -0.26 4.17
CA VAL A 288 -3.48 0.83 3.16
C VAL A 288 -4.80 1.60 3.19
N LEU A 289 -5.94 0.93 3.24
CA LEU A 289 -7.25 1.59 3.34
C LEU A 289 -7.43 2.32 4.67
N MET A 290 -6.99 1.74 5.78
CA MET A 290 -6.96 2.42 7.08
C MET A 290 -6.13 3.72 7.04
N GLY A 291 -5.01 3.74 6.31
CA GLY A 291 -4.22 4.96 6.09
C GLY A 291 -4.98 6.03 5.30
N ALA A 292 -5.84 5.64 4.35
CA ALA A 292 -6.73 6.56 3.65
C ALA A 292 -7.79 7.15 4.59
N GLU A 293 -8.41 6.32 5.44
CA GLU A 293 -9.35 6.76 6.48
C GLU A 293 -8.72 7.76 7.46
N ILE A 294 -7.49 7.49 7.90
CA ILE A 294 -6.77 8.42 8.78
C ILE A 294 -6.58 9.77 8.10
N ASN A 295 -6.22 9.79 6.81
CA ASN A 295 -6.05 11.04 6.08
C ASN A 295 -7.38 11.79 5.92
N SER A 296 -8.46 11.10 5.55
CA SER A 296 -9.78 11.71 5.35
C SER A 296 -10.28 12.34 6.65
N GLU A 297 -10.17 11.63 7.76
CA GLU A 297 -10.61 12.09 9.07
C GLU A 297 -9.72 13.20 9.67
N MET A 298 -8.43 13.24 9.30
CA MET A 298 -7.58 14.38 9.62
C MET A 298 -8.01 15.65 8.88
N GLU A 299 -8.39 15.53 7.61
CA GLU A 299 -8.92 16.66 6.85
C GLU A 299 -10.26 17.13 7.40
N HIS A 300 -11.12 16.21 7.82
CA HIS A 300 -12.39 16.47 8.47
C HIS A 300 -12.26 17.22 9.81
N GLN A 301 -11.09 17.13 10.47
CA GLN A 301 -10.81 17.78 11.75
C GLN A 301 -10.56 19.29 11.65
N THR A 302 -10.19 19.82 10.45
CA THR A 302 -9.80 21.22 10.29
C THR A 302 -10.74 22.02 9.40
N LYS A 303 -10.90 23.31 9.71
CA LYS A 303 -11.57 24.31 8.85
C LYS A 303 -10.67 24.82 7.73
N ILE A 304 -9.37 24.66 7.90
CA ILE A 304 -8.39 25.22 6.95
C ILE A 304 -8.43 24.39 5.66
N ASP A 305 -8.36 25.06 4.52
CA ASP A 305 -8.37 24.41 3.22
C ASP A 305 -7.17 23.48 3.04
N SER A 306 -7.43 22.18 3.01
CA SER A 306 -6.45 21.12 2.80
C SER A 306 -6.14 20.89 1.32
N THR A 307 -6.90 21.47 0.39
CA THR A 307 -6.76 21.24 -1.04
C THR A 307 -5.68 22.15 -1.69
N ILE A 308 -5.15 21.74 -2.85
CA ILE A 308 -4.17 22.53 -3.60
C ILE A 308 -4.83 23.74 -4.29
N GLY A 309 -4.04 24.81 -4.46
CA GLY A 309 -4.46 26.04 -5.13
C GLY A 309 -4.68 27.19 -4.16
N ALA A 310 -5.45 28.20 -4.58
CA ALA A 310 -5.86 29.30 -3.73
C ALA A 310 -6.88 28.81 -2.69
N ASP A 311 -6.78 29.30 -1.46
CA ASP A 311 -7.68 28.91 -0.38
C ASP A 311 -9.14 29.23 -0.74
N ARG A 312 -10.00 28.22 -0.61
CA ARG A 312 -11.42 28.27 -0.92
C ARG A 312 -12.24 28.19 0.36
N PRO A 313 -13.39 28.89 0.41
CA PRO A 313 -14.30 28.73 1.53
C PRO A 313 -14.88 27.32 1.55
N MET A 314 -15.27 26.86 2.74
CA MET A 314 -15.96 25.59 2.94
C MET A 314 -17.20 25.49 2.02
N GLY A 315 -17.50 24.29 1.52
CA GLY A 315 -18.54 24.04 0.54
C GLY A 315 -18.18 24.35 -0.92
N LYS A 316 -16.95 24.85 -1.21
CA LYS A 316 -16.47 25.17 -2.57
C LYS A 316 -15.13 24.55 -2.92
N ARG A 317 -14.63 23.61 -2.10
CA ARG A 317 -13.32 22.98 -2.27
C ARG A 317 -13.36 21.77 -3.21
N ASN A 318 -14.56 21.27 -3.50
CA ASN A 318 -14.80 20.06 -4.29
C ASN A 318 -14.04 18.85 -3.72
N ALA A 319 -14.20 18.66 -2.42
CA ALA A 319 -13.60 17.57 -1.64
C ALA A 319 -14.45 17.36 -0.39
N TYR A 320 -15.09 16.20 -0.25
CA TYR A 320 -16.15 15.95 0.74
C TYR A 320 -15.73 16.30 2.18
N HIS A 321 -14.64 15.71 2.67
CA HIS A 321 -14.14 15.97 4.02
C HIS A 321 -13.53 17.37 4.20
N ALA A 322 -12.90 17.92 3.15
CA ALA A 322 -12.39 19.27 3.21
C ALA A 322 -13.50 20.33 3.23
N ASP A 323 -14.68 20.03 2.70
CA ASP A 323 -15.85 20.92 2.66
C ASP A 323 -16.76 20.80 3.88
N ARG A 324 -16.44 19.93 4.83
CA ARG A 324 -17.23 19.64 6.04
C ARG A 324 -16.34 19.68 7.27
N CYS A 325 -16.98 19.77 8.43
CA CYS A 325 -16.32 19.65 9.72
C CYS A 325 -16.82 18.45 10.50
N ALA A 326 -15.94 17.88 11.31
CA ALA A 326 -16.32 16.85 12.26
C ALA A 326 -17.36 17.37 13.26
N VAL A 327 -18.46 16.65 13.40
CA VAL A 327 -19.45 16.88 14.44
C VAL A 327 -18.92 16.27 15.74
N VAL A 328 -18.89 17.04 16.83
CA VAL A 328 -18.55 16.51 18.15
C VAL A 328 -19.74 15.70 18.69
N GLU A 329 -19.46 14.63 19.46
CA GLU A 329 -20.46 13.70 20.04
C GLU A 329 -21.60 14.37 20.83
N ASP A 330 -21.46 15.65 21.20
CA ASP A 330 -22.49 16.43 21.96
C ASP A 330 -23.49 17.17 21.05
N GLY A 331 -23.50 16.91 19.73
CA GLY A 331 -24.46 17.49 18.78
C GLY A 331 -24.21 18.95 18.41
N GLU A 332 -23.11 19.55 18.85
CA GLU A 332 -22.66 20.86 18.41
C GLU A 332 -21.68 20.73 17.25
N GLU A 333 -21.97 21.33 16.10
CA GLU A 333 -20.99 21.54 15.04
C GLU A 333 -19.89 22.46 15.57
N GLU A 334 -18.73 21.91 15.93
CA GLU A 334 -17.57 22.70 16.38
C GLU A 334 -16.80 23.35 15.21
N CYS A 335 -17.50 23.84 14.23
CA CYS A 335 -16.86 24.63 13.17
C CYS A 335 -17.20 26.10 13.19
#